data_4220638bd3b3cc79bbafc4cc360e0fd1
#
_entry.id   4220638bd3b3cc79bbafc4cc360e0fd1
#
_cell.length_a   1.000
_cell.length_b   1.000
_cell.length_c   1.000
_cell.angle_alpha   90.00
_cell.angle_beta   90.00
_cell.angle_gamma   90.00
#
_symmetry.space_group_name_H-M   'P 1'
#
loop_
_entity.id
_entity.type
_entity.pdbx_description
1 polymer ?
#
loop_
_entity_poly.entity_id
_entity_poly.type
_entity_poly.pdbx_seq_one_letter_code
_entity_poly.pdbx_strand_id
1 'polypeptide(L)'
;VLGKRKRETTPEDTVKIAKRIMDMGAALLIFCGGDGTALDMLKAVDTHIPVLGVPTGVKMHSAVFAVNPKAAANMTMRFLLGELPMREAEVMDVDEEAFREGRVTAELYGYMLTPYEPYLIQRVKMASPMTQSELRNQVAIAIYVIENMKEDVVYIIGPGTTTRTIAD
;
A
#
# COMPACT_ATOMS: atom_id res chain seq x y z
N VAL A 1 7.01 -9.56 -24.37
CA VAL A 1 5.87 -8.75 -23.96
C VAL A 1 4.62 -9.60 -24.02
N LEU A 2 3.94 -9.74 -22.88
CA LEU A 2 2.70 -10.50 -22.74
C LEU A 2 1.51 -9.54 -22.95
N GLY A 3 0.71 -9.79 -23.98
CA GLY A 3 -0.50 -9.01 -24.28
C GLY A 3 -0.26 -7.85 -25.26
N LYS A 4 -1.37 -7.32 -25.78
CA LYS A 4 -1.38 -6.14 -26.65
C LYS A 4 -1.70 -4.91 -25.80
N ARG A 5 -0.99 -3.80 -26.03
CA ARG A 5 -1.34 -2.52 -25.41
C ARG A 5 -2.74 -2.11 -25.90
N LYS A 6 -3.68 -2.04 -24.98
CA LYS A 6 -5.00 -1.47 -25.22
C LYS A 6 -4.99 0.03 -24.91
N ARG A 7 -5.97 0.74 -25.45
CA ARG A 7 -6.16 2.17 -25.13
C ARG A 7 -6.63 2.35 -23.68
N GLU A 8 -7.44 1.41 -23.21
CA GLU A 8 -7.93 1.31 -21.83
C GLU A 8 -7.68 -0.11 -21.34
N THR A 9 -7.20 -0.24 -20.11
CA THR A 9 -6.97 -1.52 -19.43
C THR A 9 -7.97 -1.68 -18.30
N THR A 10 -8.34 -2.92 -18.01
CA THR A 10 -9.31 -3.27 -16.97
C THR A 10 -8.65 -4.17 -15.91
N PRO A 11 -9.26 -4.33 -14.71
CA PRO A 11 -8.83 -5.30 -13.71
C PRO A 11 -8.65 -6.72 -14.26
N GLU A 12 -9.56 -7.14 -15.16
CA GLU A 12 -9.52 -8.46 -15.80
C GLU A 12 -8.27 -8.64 -16.67
N ASP A 13 -7.80 -7.58 -17.32
CA ASP A 13 -6.55 -7.62 -18.08
C ASP A 13 -5.36 -7.85 -17.14
N THR A 14 -5.35 -7.22 -15.97
CA THR A 14 -4.34 -7.40 -14.91
C THR A 14 -4.32 -8.85 -14.43
N VAL A 15 -5.48 -9.39 -14.03
CA VAL A 15 -5.63 -10.78 -13.58
C VAL A 15 -5.14 -11.76 -14.65
N LYS A 16 -5.56 -11.56 -15.91
CA LYS A 16 -5.18 -12.44 -17.04
C LYS A 16 -3.67 -12.45 -17.28
N ILE A 17 -3.04 -11.30 -17.23
CA ILE A 17 -1.57 -11.19 -17.44
C ILE A 17 -0.81 -11.80 -16.27
N ALA A 18 -1.25 -11.55 -15.03
CA ALA A 18 -0.63 -12.12 -13.85
C ALA A 18 -0.66 -13.66 -13.85
N LYS A 19 -1.81 -14.25 -14.20
CA LYS A 19 -1.94 -15.73 -14.40
C LYS A 19 -0.96 -16.25 -15.44
N ARG A 20 -0.85 -15.58 -16.59
CA ARG A 20 0.10 -16.00 -17.63
C ARG A 20 1.55 -15.91 -17.18
N ILE A 21 1.91 -14.89 -16.38
CA ILE A 21 3.26 -14.78 -15.82
C ILE A 21 3.52 -15.94 -14.87
N MET A 22 2.55 -16.29 -14.02
CA MET A 22 2.62 -17.44 -13.12
C MET A 22 2.79 -18.74 -13.92
N ASP A 23 1.97 -18.98 -14.95
CA ASP A 23 2.01 -20.19 -15.80
C ASP A 23 3.35 -20.35 -16.52
N MET A 24 4.07 -19.24 -16.75
CA MET A 24 5.42 -19.25 -17.35
C MET A 24 6.52 -19.60 -16.34
N GLY A 25 6.18 -19.86 -15.08
CA GLY A 25 7.14 -20.22 -14.03
C GLY A 25 7.95 -19.05 -13.51
N ALA A 26 7.39 -17.84 -13.47
CA ALA A 26 8.06 -16.69 -12.87
C ALA A 26 8.35 -16.95 -11.39
N ALA A 27 9.56 -16.65 -10.94
CA ALA A 27 9.97 -16.81 -9.54
C ALA A 27 9.45 -15.69 -8.63
N LEU A 28 9.18 -14.51 -9.19
CA LEU A 28 8.62 -13.34 -8.50
C LEU A 28 7.80 -12.54 -9.48
N LEU A 29 6.61 -12.10 -9.06
CA LEU A 29 5.78 -11.18 -9.81
C LEU A 29 5.87 -9.78 -9.17
N ILE A 30 6.39 -8.81 -9.91
CA ILE A 30 6.44 -7.42 -9.47
C ILE A 30 5.32 -6.66 -10.17
N PHE A 31 4.55 -5.90 -9.40
CA PHE A 31 3.47 -5.07 -9.95
C PHE A 31 3.54 -3.64 -9.41
N CYS A 32 3.06 -2.68 -10.18
CA CYS A 32 2.92 -1.29 -9.80
C CYS A 32 1.44 -0.95 -9.63
N GLY A 33 1.05 -0.41 -8.47
CA GLY A 33 -0.35 -0.11 -8.21
C GLY A 33 -0.63 0.28 -6.78
N GLY A 34 -1.90 0.16 -6.40
CA GLY A 34 -2.43 0.32 -5.05
C GLY A 34 -3.18 -0.95 -4.60
N ASP A 35 -3.97 -0.83 -3.52
CA ASP A 35 -4.69 -1.96 -2.91
C ASP A 35 -5.63 -2.68 -3.88
N GLY A 36 -6.34 -1.95 -4.76
CA GLY A 36 -7.16 -2.57 -5.81
C GLY A 36 -6.35 -3.45 -6.77
N THR A 37 -5.10 -3.03 -7.11
CA THR A 37 -4.21 -3.87 -7.94
C THR A 37 -3.71 -5.08 -7.15
N ALA A 38 -3.43 -4.92 -5.85
CA ALA A 38 -3.07 -6.04 -4.98
C ALA A 38 -4.19 -7.08 -4.89
N LEU A 39 -5.45 -6.62 -4.83
CA LEU A 39 -6.62 -7.51 -4.88
C LEU A 39 -6.72 -8.26 -6.22
N ASP A 40 -6.41 -7.62 -7.35
CA ASP A 40 -6.37 -8.30 -8.65
C ASP A 40 -5.23 -9.33 -8.71
N MET A 41 -4.07 -9.04 -8.10
CA MET A 41 -2.98 -10.01 -7.96
C MET A 41 -3.41 -11.20 -7.10
N LEU A 42 -4.09 -10.97 -5.97
CA LEU A 42 -4.62 -12.04 -5.12
C LEU A 42 -5.55 -12.98 -5.91
N LYS A 43 -6.50 -12.43 -6.67
CA LYS A 43 -7.40 -13.21 -7.56
C LYS A 43 -6.67 -13.99 -8.63
N ALA A 44 -5.50 -13.50 -9.05
CA ALA A 44 -4.74 -14.12 -10.13
C ALA A 44 -3.81 -15.23 -9.64
N VAL A 45 -3.05 -15.00 -8.58
CA VAL A 45 -1.91 -15.85 -8.21
C VAL A 45 -1.98 -16.42 -6.80
N ASP A 46 -2.88 -15.88 -5.95
CA ASP A 46 -3.01 -16.33 -4.55
C ASP A 46 -1.63 -16.46 -3.88
N THR A 47 -1.33 -17.60 -3.26
CA THR A 47 -0.03 -17.92 -2.65
C THR A 47 0.89 -18.76 -3.55
N HIS A 48 0.54 -18.93 -4.84
CA HIS A 48 1.27 -19.84 -5.74
C HIS A 48 2.64 -19.31 -6.18
N ILE A 49 2.80 -18.02 -6.29
CA ILE A 49 4.10 -17.37 -6.54
C ILE A 49 4.26 -16.13 -5.64
N PRO A 50 5.49 -15.80 -5.25
CA PRO A 50 5.73 -14.56 -4.52
C PRO A 50 5.37 -13.33 -5.35
N VAL A 51 4.83 -12.31 -4.69
CA VAL A 51 4.53 -11.01 -5.29
C VAL A 51 5.25 -9.90 -4.53
N LEU A 52 5.55 -8.79 -5.22
CA LEU A 52 6.07 -7.57 -4.62
C LEU A 52 5.44 -6.36 -5.27
N GLY A 53 4.70 -5.58 -4.48
CA GLY A 53 4.07 -4.35 -4.94
C GLY A 53 5.05 -3.17 -4.89
N VAL A 54 5.12 -2.43 -6.01
CA VAL A 54 5.74 -1.11 -6.09
C VAL A 54 4.64 -0.07 -5.87
N PRO A 55 4.72 0.73 -4.79
CA PRO A 55 3.65 1.65 -4.45
C PRO A 55 3.56 2.80 -5.45
N THR A 56 2.35 3.07 -5.96
CA THR A 56 2.06 4.21 -6.87
C THR A 56 1.07 5.21 -6.26
N GLY A 57 0.64 4.99 -5.03
CA GLY A 57 -0.26 5.85 -4.26
C GLY A 57 0.29 6.14 -2.86
N VAL A 58 -0.47 6.94 -2.10
CA VAL A 58 -0.06 7.43 -0.77
C VAL A 58 -0.75 6.70 0.39
N LYS A 59 -1.87 6.04 0.11
CA LYS A 59 -2.65 5.28 1.10
C LYS A 59 -2.71 3.84 0.66
N MET A 60 -1.86 3.00 1.21
CA MET A 60 -1.86 1.57 0.98
C MET A 60 -2.01 0.85 2.31
N HIS A 61 -2.88 -0.14 2.33
CA HIS A 61 -3.23 -0.91 3.51
C HIS A 61 -2.70 -2.34 3.43
N SER A 62 -2.51 -2.85 2.21
CA SER A 62 -1.95 -4.18 1.97
C SER A 62 -0.46 -4.25 2.31
N ALA A 63 -0.06 -5.33 2.97
CA ALA A 63 1.32 -5.54 3.43
C ALA A 63 2.25 -6.13 2.34
N VAL A 64 1.78 -6.23 1.10
CA VAL A 64 2.56 -6.75 -0.04
C VAL A 64 3.40 -5.69 -0.76
N PHE A 65 3.32 -4.43 -0.33
CA PHE A 65 4.04 -3.32 -0.94
C PHE A 65 5.37 -3.04 -0.24
N ALA A 66 6.39 -2.76 -1.04
CA ALA A 66 7.59 -2.11 -0.53
C ALA A 66 7.25 -0.69 -0.04
N VAL A 67 8.06 -0.14 0.86
CA VAL A 67 7.82 1.22 1.41
C VAL A 67 7.96 2.33 0.36
N ASN A 68 8.74 2.07 -0.70
CA ASN A 68 8.91 2.97 -1.85
C ASN A 68 9.54 2.20 -3.03
N PRO A 69 9.60 2.78 -4.25
CA PRO A 69 10.18 2.10 -5.42
C PRO A 69 11.64 1.68 -5.26
N LYS A 70 12.46 2.47 -4.53
CA LYS A 70 13.86 2.12 -4.26
C LYS A 70 13.97 0.88 -3.36
N ALA A 71 13.10 0.77 -2.36
CA ALA A 71 12.99 -0.41 -1.50
C ALA A 71 12.57 -1.64 -2.33
N ALA A 72 11.60 -1.50 -3.23
CA ALA A 72 11.19 -2.59 -4.11
C ALA A 72 12.34 -3.10 -4.99
N ALA A 73 13.13 -2.20 -5.57
CA ALA A 73 14.31 -2.57 -6.35
C ALA A 73 15.36 -3.31 -5.50
N ASN A 74 15.63 -2.83 -4.29
CA ASN A 74 16.55 -3.49 -3.35
C ASN A 74 16.06 -4.89 -2.97
N MET A 75 14.78 -5.02 -2.60
CA MET A 75 14.17 -6.30 -2.24
C MET A 75 14.21 -7.29 -3.41
N THR A 76 13.95 -6.81 -4.63
CA THR A 76 14.04 -7.65 -5.84
C THR A 76 15.44 -8.21 -6.03
N MET A 77 16.47 -7.37 -5.92
CA MET A 77 17.85 -7.81 -6.05
C MET A 77 18.22 -8.85 -4.97
N ARG A 78 17.85 -8.60 -3.73
CA ARG A 78 18.14 -9.52 -2.62
C ARG A 78 17.34 -10.83 -2.74
N PHE A 79 16.12 -10.76 -3.25
CA PHE A 79 15.33 -11.96 -3.56
C PHE A 79 16.05 -12.84 -4.60
N LEU A 80 16.54 -12.23 -5.69
CA LEU A 80 17.27 -12.96 -6.73
C LEU A 80 18.58 -13.61 -6.22
N LEU A 81 19.16 -13.04 -5.17
CA LEU A 81 20.35 -13.61 -4.49
C LEU A 81 19.99 -14.66 -3.42
N GLY A 82 18.70 -14.92 -3.20
CA GLY A 82 18.23 -15.86 -2.18
C GLY A 82 18.40 -15.37 -0.74
N GLU A 83 18.52 -14.07 -0.53
CA GLU A 83 18.83 -13.48 0.78
C GLU A 83 17.58 -13.15 1.62
N LEU A 84 16.38 -13.21 1.03
CA LEU A 84 15.15 -12.82 1.72
C LEU A 84 14.26 -14.01 2.05
N PRO A 85 13.77 -14.13 3.29
CA PRO A 85 12.72 -15.07 3.62
C PRO A 85 11.40 -14.64 2.96
N MET A 86 10.52 -15.61 2.74
CA MET A 86 9.14 -15.38 2.31
C MET A 86 8.22 -15.26 3.52
N ARG A 87 7.21 -14.43 3.38
CA ARG A 87 6.15 -14.26 4.37
C ARG A 87 4.79 -14.15 3.69
N GLU A 88 3.76 -14.70 4.29
CA GLU A 88 2.38 -14.34 3.96
C GLU A 88 2.09 -12.91 4.44
N ALA A 89 1.55 -12.12 3.55
CA ALA A 89 1.23 -10.72 3.79
C ALA A 89 -0.22 -10.44 3.42
N GLU A 90 -0.89 -9.68 4.27
CA GLU A 90 -2.30 -9.35 4.14
C GLU A 90 -2.56 -8.48 2.91
N VAL A 91 -3.61 -8.82 2.17
CA VAL A 91 -4.21 -7.99 1.13
C VAL A 91 -5.48 -7.38 1.69
N MET A 92 -5.49 -6.07 1.76
CA MET A 92 -6.56 -5.28 2.36
C MET A 92 -7.11 -4.30 1.34
N ASP A 93 -8.39 -4.00 1.43
CA ASP A 93 -8.98 -2.88 0.71
C ASP A 93 -9.81 -2.03 1.68
N VAL A 94 -9.96 -0.78 1.36
CA VAL A 94 -10.75 0.17 2.16
C VAL A 94 -11.97 0.55 1.37
N ASP A 95 -13.14 0.38 1.96
CA ASP A 95 -14.37 0.93 1.42
C ASP A 95 -14.28 2.47 1.40
N GLU A 96 -14.06 3.03 0.22
CA GLU A 96 -13.94 4.48 0.04
C GLU A 96 -15.24 5.22 0.42
N GLU A 97 -16.42 4.60 0.29
CA GLU A 97 -17.69 5.19 0.67
C GLU A 97 -17.80 5.24 2.20
N ALA A 98 -17.49 4.16 2.89
CA ALA A 98 -17.43 4.13 4.35
C ALA A 98 -16.38 5.10 4.90
N PHE A 99 -15.24 5.25 4.20
CA PHE A 99 -14.21 6.21 4.57
C PHE A 99 -14.70 7.68 4.45
N ARG A 100 -15.47 8.02 3.42
CA ARG A 100 -16.09 9.36 3.26
C ARG A 100 -17.09 9.67 4.36
N GLU A 101 -17.74 8.65 4.92
CA GLU A 101 -18.67 8.75 6.06
C GLU A 101 -17.96 8.74 7.43
N GLY A 102 -16.62 8.76 7.46
CA GLY A 102 -15.83 8.76 8.69
C GLY A 102 -15.69 7.39 9.35
N ARG A 103 -16.10 6.31 8.67
CA ARG A 103 -15.93 4.92 9.10
C ARG A 103 -14.76 4.31 8.36
N VAL A 104 -13.69 4.00 9.07
CA VAL A 104 -12.54 3.28 8.48
C VAL A 104 -12.79 1.79 8.64
N THR A 105 -13.30 1.16 7.59
CA THR A 105 -13.41 -0.29 7.49
C THR A 105 -12.37 -0.79 6.47
N ALA A 106 -11.23 -1.25 6.96
CA ALA A 106 -10.32 -2.01 6.15
C ALA A 106 -10.78 -3.48 6.20
N GLU A 107 -11.08 -4.07 5.04
CA GLU A 107 -11.48 -5.46 4.93
C GLU A 107 -10.28 -6.30 4.49
N LEU A 108 -10.08 -7.44 5.18
CA LEU A 108 -9.08 -8.42 4.79
C LEU A 108 -9.65 -9.34 3.70
N TYR A 109 -9.03 -9.33 2.53
CA TYR A 109 -9.44 -10.15 1.39
C TYR A 109 -8.67 -11.48 1.30
N GLY A 110 -7.47 -11.55 1.83
CA GLY A 110 -6.65 -12.76 1.83
C GLY A 110 -5.17 -12.47 2.06
N TYR A 111 -4.35 -13.46 1.71
CA TYR A 111 -2.90 -13.41 1.91
C TYR A 111 -2.18 -13.76 0.61
N MET A 112 -1.04 -13.13 0.38
CA MET A 112 -0.11 -13.49 -0.71
C MET A 112 1.30 -13.68 -0.15
N LEU A 113 2.11 -14.52 -0.80
CA LEU A 113 3.53 -14.64 -0.48
C LEU A 113 4.27 -13.38 -0.95
N THR A 114 5.14 -12.83 -0.09
CA THR A 114 6.01 -11.71 -0.45
C THR A 114 7.40 -11.88 0.15
N PRO A 115 8.48 -11.42 -0.54
CA PRO A 115 9.78 -11.29 0.10
C PRO A 115 9.69 -10.37 1.31
N TYR A 116 10.30 -10.75 2.42
CA TYR A 116 10.15 -10.02 3.68
C TYR A 116 11.48 -9.40 4.15
N GLU A 117 11.42 -8.08 4.36
CA GLU A 117 12.43 -7.29 5.05
C GLU A 117 11.72 -6.25 5.92
N PRO A 118 11.89 -6.26 7.26
CA PRO A 118 11.10 -5.45 8.20
C PRO A 118 11.06 -3.95 7.92
N TYR A 119 12.13 -3.40 7.34
CA TYR A 119 12.26 -1.95 7.10
C TYR A 119 11.97 -1.54 5.65
N LEU A 120 11.81 -2.50 4.75
CA LEU A 120 11.63 -2.25 3.33
C LEU A 120 10.21 -2.59 2.82
N ILE A 121 9.44 -3.33 3.61
CA ILE A 121 8.04 -3.68 3.29
C ILE A 121 7.06 -2.89 4.16
N GLN A 122 5.92 -2.53 3.61
CA GLN A 122 4.87 -1.86 4.37
C GLN A 122 4.29 -2.82 5.42
N ARG A 123 3.98 -2.27 6.59
CA ARG A 123 3.19 -2.97 7.60
C ARG A 123 1.72 -2.61 7.38
N VAL A 124 0.84 -3.55 7.68
CA VAL A 124 -0.59 -3.24 7.73
C VAL A 124 -0.79 -2.02 8.61
N LYS A 125 -1.30 -0.96 8.02
CA LYS A 125 -1.79 0.19 8.78
C LYS A 125 -3.18 -0.19 9.29
N MET A 126 -3.24 -0.88 10.41
CA MET A 126 -4.49 -0.92 11.15
C MET A 126 -4.79 0.52 11.56
N ALA A 127 -6.00 0.99 11.23
CA ALA A 127 -6.52 2.18 11.88
C ALA A 127 -6.55 1.85 13.38
N SER A 128 -5.60 2.41 14.12
CA SER A 128 -5.67 2.33 15.56
C SER A 128 -6.97 2.96 15.98
N PRO A 129 -7.80 2.33 16.82
CA PRO A 129 -8.95 3.00 17.40
C PRO A 129 -8.41 4.29 18.04
N MET A 130 -9.00 5.45 17.68
CA MET A 130 -8.56 6.74 18.20
C MET A 130 -8.59 6.71 19.72
N THR A 131 -7.44 6.48 20.32
CA THR A 131 -7.29 6.52 21.78
C THR A 131 -7.27 7.98 22.22
N GLN A 132 -7.67 8.26 23.46
CA GLN A 132 -7.56 9.61 24.04
C GLN A 132 -6.12 10.17 23.96
N SER A 133 -5.12 9.28 24.00
CA SER A 133 -3.71 9.67 23.85
C SER A 133 -3.37 10.11 22.42
N GLU A 134 -3.93 9.48 21.39
CA GLU A 134 -3.71 9.88 19.99
C GLU A 134 -4.37 11.20 19.66
N LEU A 135 -5.58 11.44 20.15
CA LEU A 135 -6.24 12.75 20.05
C LEU A 135 -5.41 13.84 20.71
N ARG A 136 -4.90 13.60 21.92
CA ARG A 136 -4.02 14.56 22.61
C ARG A 136 -2.75 14.83 21.82
N ASN A 137 -2.13 13.81 21.24
CA ASN A 137 -0.95 13.95 20.39
C ASN A 137 -1.25 14.76 19.12
N GLN A 138 -2.38 14.53 18.46
CA GLN A 138 -2.79 15.29 17.27
C GLN A 138 -3.03 16.77 17.62
N VAL A 139 -3.71 17.05 18.73
CA VAL A 139 -3.92 18.41 19.23
C VAL A 139 -2.59 19.08 19.59
N ALA A 140 -1.69 18.40 20.30
CA ALA A 140 -0.38 18.94 20.63
C ALA A 140 0.46 19.27 19.37
N ILE A 141 0.42 18.41 18.34
CA ILE A 141 1.08 18.67 17.06
C ILE A 141 0.43 19.89 16.36
N ALA A 142 -0.90 19.97 16.36
CA ALA A 142 -1.62 21.10 15.74
C ALA A 142 -1.24 22.41 16.41
N ILE A 143 -1.29 22.48 17.74
CA ILE A 143 -0.90 23.67 18.51
C ILE A 143 0.57 24.05 18.18
N TYR A 144 1.50 23.09 18.23
CA TYR A 144 2.89 23.36 17.92
C TYR A 144 3.08 23.91 16.50
N VAL A 145 2.39 23.36 15.50
CA VAL A 145 2.50 23.83 14.12
C VAL A 145 1.93 25.25 14.01
N ILE A 146 0.74 25.51 14.58
CA ILE A 146 0.08 26.82 14.52
C ILE A 146 0.92 27.89 15.20
N GLU A 147 1.47 27.61 16.38
CA GLU A 147 2.32 28.56 17.12
C GLU A 147 3.65 28.89 16.39
N ASN A 148 4.10 28.02 15.50
CA ASN A 148 5.31 28.24 14.69
C ASN A 148 5.01 28.71 13.27
N MET A 149 3.74 28.92 12.89
CA MET A 149 3.39 29.53 11.62
C MET A 149 3.80 31.01 11.60
N LYS A 150 4.30 31.43 10.44
CA LYS A 150 4.74 32.81 10.22
C LYS A 150 3.63 33.57 9.51
N GLU A 151 3.49 34.84 9.85
CA GLU A 151 2.63 35.77 9.12
C GLU A 151 3.10 35.93 7.66
N ASP A 152 2.19 36.22 6.77
CA ASP A 152 2.45 36.41 5.33
C ASP A 152 3.04 35.20 4.57
N VAL A 153 2.93 33.98 5.14
CA VAL A 153 3.33 32.74 4.48
C VAL A 153 2.10 31.88 4.14
N VAL A 154 2.04 31.41 2.90
CA VAL A 154 0.98 30.46 2.49
C VAL A 154 1.39 29.05 2.87
N TYR A 155 0.57 28.38 3.65
CA TYR A 155 0.74 26.98 4.02
C TYR A 155 -0.23 26.10 3.25
N ILE A 156 0.27 25.03 2.62
CA ILE A 156 -0.56 24.04 1.93
C ILE A 156 -0.72 22.84 2.85
N ILE A 157 -1.95 22.63 3.32
CA ILE A 157 -2.30 21.53 4.22
C ILE A 157 -2.85 20.37 3.36
N GLY A 158 -2.13 19.25 3.33
CA GLY A 158 -2.56 18.04 2.63
C GLY A 158 -3.62 17.25 3.41
N PRO A 159 -4.28 16.26 2.79
CA PRO A 159 -5.28 15.44 3.46
C PRO A 159 -4.65 14.53 4.52
N GLY A 160 -5.29 14.43 5.70
CA GLY A 160 -4.88 13.57 6.80
C GLY A 160 -5.59 13.93 8.09
N THR A 161 -5.72 13.00 9.03
CA THR A 161 -6.40 13.24 10.32
C THR A 161 -5.68 14.28 11.17
N THR A 162 -4.34 14.18 11.27
CA THR A 162 -3.52 15.16 12.00
C THR A 162 -3.51 16.53 11.33
N THR A 163 -3.42 16.59 10.02
CA THR A 163 -3.44 17.85 9.26
C THR A 163 -4.80 18.51 9.27
N ARG A 164 -5.88 17.74 9.35
CA ARG A 164 -7.23 18.27 9.56
C ARG A 164 -7.34 18.99 10.90
N THR A 165 -6.78 18.44 11.98
CA THR A 165 -6.76 19.10 13.31
C THR A 165 -5.99 20.42 13.30
N ILE A 166 -5.06 20.63 12.35
CA ILE A 166 -4.38 21.93 12.16
C ILE A 166 -5.30 22.93 11.44
N ALA A 167 -6.18 22.45 10.57
CA ALA A 167 -7.06 23.27 9.76
C ALA A 167 -8.38 23.68 10.47
N ASP A 168 -8.85 22.89 11.45
CA ASP A 168 -10.03 23.13 12.27
C ASP A 168 -9.70 24.08 13.43
#